data_181b15d6d85c9fac8f0732f93eddd734
#
_entry.id   181b15d6d85c9fac8f0732f93eddd734
#
_cell.length_a   1.000
_cell.length_b   1.000
_cell.length_c   1.000
_cell.angle_alpha   90.00
_cell.angle_beta   90.00
_cell.angle_gamma   90.00
#
_symmetry.space_group_name_H-M   'P 1'
#
loop_
_entity.id
_entity.type
_entity.pdbx_description
1 polymer ?
#
loop_
_entity_poly.entity_id
_entity_poly.type
_entity_poly.pdbx_seq_one_letter_code
_entity_poly.pdbx_strand_id
1 'polypeptide(L)'
;FDELVEIETTQRESLKHMSLYKILRNNIIFLFNYRFFFRDILEIINLVPNAKSVFKDVNKLNEKFSIEYINISIKNGYMKKEAFDGQYKIFAKNNWAIVSSSLTTWEVLDDSKNKYRKIFDEIMGHFYPFLTKKGVDRYNKKKNEISKKIDEDFKNL
;
A
#
# COMPACT_ATOMS: atom_id res chain seq x y z
N PHE A 1 -3.10 -1.86 19.60
CA PHE A 1 -4.17 -1.58 18.61
C PHE A 1 -4.41 -0.08 18.47
N ASP A 2 -4.42 0.68 19.56
CA ASP A 2 -4.56 2.14 19.55
C ASP A 2 -3.39 2.79 18.78
N GLU A 3 -2.19 2.26 18.93
CA GLU A 3 -0.99 2.68 18.20
C GLU A 3 -1.14 2.46 16.66
N LEU A 4 -1.82 1.41 16.22
CA LEU A 4 -2.10 1.16 14.80
C LEU A 4 -3.02 2.22 14.21
N VAL A 5 -4.06 2.60 14.95
CA VAL A 5 -5.01 3.65 14.55
C VAL A 5 -4.35 5.03 14.58
N GLU A 6 -3.46 5.28 15.54
CA GLU A 6 -2.74 6.55 15.70
C GLU A 6 -1.70 6.75 14.59
N ILE A 7 -0.95 5.70 14.22
CA ILE A 7 0.00 5.75 13.09
C ILE A 7 -0.73 6.07 11.78
N GLU A 8 -1.88 5.44 11.53
CA GLU A 8 -2.66 5.71 10.32
C GLU A 8 -3.29 7.11 10.31
N THR A 9 -3.75 7.61 11.46
CA THR A 9 -4.32 8.96 11.55
C THR A 9 -3.27 10.06 11.39
N THR A 10 -2.06 9.86 11.91
CA THR A 10 -0.94 10.81 11.77
C THR A 10 -0.44 10.88 10.32
N GLN A 11 -0.52 9.79 9.56
CA GLN A 11 -0.22 9.77 8.12
C GLN A 11 -1.22 10.62 7.31
N ARG A 12 -2.42 10.86 7.81
CA ARG A 12 -3.51 11.50 7.10
C ARG A 12 -3.23 12.96 6.72
N GLU A 13 -2.64 13.76 7.60
CA GLU A 13 -2.32 15.17 7.31
C GLU A 13 -1.19 15.30 6.29
N SER A 14 -0.32 14.31 6.21
CA SER A 14 0.80 14.29 5.28
C SER A 14 0.43 13.79 3.87
N LEU A 15 -0.69 13.08 3.67
CA LEU A 15 -1.08 12.49 2.38
C LEU A 15 -1.18 13.50 1.23
N LYS A 16 -1.62 14.72 1.50
CA LYS A 16 -1.74 15.78 0.48
C LYS A 16 -0.40 16.14 -0.17
N HIS A 17 0.70 15.90 0.55
CA HIS A 17 2.06 16.23 0.14
C HIS A 17 2.97 15.02 -0.03
N MET A 18 2.50 13.81 0.31
CA MET A 18 3.29 12.59 0.19
C MET A 18 3.34 12.07 -1.25
N SER A 19 4.52 11.66 -1.67
CA SER A 19 4.66 10.91 -2.92
C SER A 19 4.14 9.48 -2.74
N LEU A 20 3.65 8.86 -3.83
CA LEU A 20 3.24 7.46 -3.83
C LEU A 20 4.32 6.53 -3.22
N TYR A 21 5.59 6.81 -3.52
CA TYR A 21 6.72 6.08 -2.93
C TYR A 21 6.68 6.09 -1.40
N LYS A 22 6.50 7.25 -0.76
CA LYS A 22 6.47 7.34 0.70
C LYS A 22 5.31 6.56 1.29
N ILE A 23 4.14 6.63 0.66
CA ILE A 23 2.95 5.88 1.09
C ILE A 23 3.24 4.37 1.04
N LEU A 24 3.73 3.88 -0.09
CA LEU A 24 4.04 2.46 -0.28
C LEU A 24 5.16 1.98 0.65
N ARG A 25 6.21 2.78 0.82
CA ARG A 25 7.28 2.51 1.77
C ARG A 25 6.75 2.32 3.19
N ASN A 26 5.93 3.26 3.65
CA ASN A 26 5.36 3.19 4.99
C ASN A 26 4.44 1.98 5.16
N ASN A 27 3.65 1.65 4.14
CA ASN A 27 2.82 0.44 4.14
C ASN A 27 3.68 -0.84 4.22
N ILE A 28 4.77 -0.93 3.48
CA ILE A 28 5.67 -2.09 3.52
C ILE A 28 6.34 -2.20 4.91
N ILE A 29 6.82 -1.10 5.48
CA ILE A 29 7.39 -1.10 6.84
C ILE A 29 6.34 -1.53 7.87
N PHE A 30 5.14 -1.01 7.76
CA PHE A 30 4.02 -1.39 8.63
C PHE A 30 3.73 -2.89 8.53
N LEU A 31 3.57 -3.42 7.33
CA LEU A 31 3.33 -4.85 7.12
C LEU A 31 4.47 -5.71 7.67
N PHE A 32 5.72 -5.27 7.49
CA PHE A 32 6.87 -6.00 8.03
C PHE A 32 6.86 -6.03 9.56
N ASN A 33 6.60 -4.90 10.21
CA ASN A 33 6.56 -4.81 11.68
C ASN A 33 5.41 -5.63 12.28
N TYR A 34 4.30 -5.74 11.57
CA TYR A 34 3.11 -6.48 12.01
C TYR A 34 2.86 -7.76 11.20
N ARG A 35 3.89 -8.34 10.55
CA ARG A 35 3.76 -9.50 9.67
C ARG A 35 3.12 -10.71 10.34
N PHE A 36 3.38 -10.94 11.63
CA PHE A 36 2.76 -12.01 12.39
C PHE A 36 1.24 -11.88 12.43
N PHE A 37 0.74 -10.64 12.59
CA PHE A 37 -0.70 -10.37 12.60
C PHE A 37 -1.34 -10.69 11.25
N PHE A 38 -0.72 -10.28 10.15
CA PHE A 38 -1.27 -10.53 8.81
C PHE A 38 -1.16 -11.99 8.39
N ARG A 39 -0.13 -12.70 8.86
CA ARG A 39 0.03 -14.14 8.59
C ARG A 39 -1.01 -14.98 9.32
N ASP A 40 -1.25 -14.67 10.58
CA ASP A 40 -2.06 -15.47 11.45
C ASP A 40 -3.44 -14.82 11.74
N ILE A 41 -3.90 -13.93 10.84
CA ILE A 41 -5.07 -13.07 11.03
C ILE A 41 -6.34 -13.85 11.42
N LEU A 42 -6.61 -15.00 10.81
CA LEU A 42 -7.80 -15.78 11.08
C LEU A 42 -7.77 -16.37 12.49
N GLU A 43 -6.61 -16.82 12.95
CA GLU A 43 -6.43 -17.33 14.31
C GLU A 43 -6.58 -16.19 15.32
N ILE A 44 -5.91 -15.07 15.09
CA ILE A 44 -6.00 -13.90 15.96
C ILE A 44 -7.45 -13.39 16.09
N ILE A 45 -8.19 -13.32 14.98
CA ILE A 45 -9.60 -12.89 14.98
C ILE A 45 -10.47 -13.82 15.81
N ASN A 46 -10.15 -15.12 15.86
CA ASN A 46 -10.89 -16.10 16.63
C ASN A 46 -10.52 -16.10 18.12
N LEU A 47 -9.28 -15.81 18.46
CA LEU A 47 -8.76 -15.89 19.82
C LEU A 47 -8.81 -14.57 20.59
N VAL A 48 -8.71 -13.43 19.87
CA VAL A 48 -8.59 -12.12 20.51
C VAL A 48 -9.92 -11.34 20.40
N PRO A 49 -10.57 -11.02 21.55
CA PRO A 49 -11.75 -10.17 21.55
C PRO A 49 -11.48 -8.87 20.80
N ASN A 50 -12.47 -8.41 20.04
CA ASN A 50 -12.40 -7.16 19.25
C ASN A 50 -11.40 -7.14 18.05
N ALA A 51 -10.50 -8.11 17.89
CA ALA A 51 -9.57 -8.12 16.76
C ALA A 51 -10.28 -8.00 15.40
N LYS A 52 -11.42 -8.68 15.25
CA LYS A 52 -12.26 -8.60 14.04
C LYS A 52 -12.78 -7.16 13.77
N SER A 53 -13.17 -6.43 14.81
CA SER A 53 -13.64 -5.06 14.67
C SER A 53 -12.51 -4.15 14.22
N VAL A 54 -11.36 -4.23 14.90
CA VAL A 54 -10.17 -3.45 14.56
C VAL A 54 -9.71 -3.72 13.14
N PHE A 55 -9.66 -5.00 12.73
CA PHE A 55 -9.29 -5.34 11.35
C PHE A 55 -10.26 -4.73 10.32
N LYS A 56 -11.57 -4.74 10.61
CA LYS A 56 -12.55 -4.08 9.73
C LYS A 56 -12.33 -2.57 9.64
N ASP A 57 -11.97 -1.93 10.74
CA ASP A 57 -11.77 -0.48 10.77
C ASP A 57 -10.48 -0.09 10.04
N VAL A 58 -9.39 -0.85 10.22
CA VAL A 58 -8.16 -0.72 9.43
C VAL A 58 -8.44 -0.85 7.94
N ASN A 59 -9.22 -1.86 7.52
CA ASN A 59 -9.59 -2.03 6.10
C ASN A 59 -10.37 -0.85 5.54
N LYS A 60 -11.39 -0.34 6.28
CA LYS A 60 -12.14 0.84 5.88
C LYS A 60 -11.27 2.09 5.74
N LEU A 61 -10.34 2.25 6.67
CA LEU A 61 -9.41 3.37 6.68
C LEU A 61 -8.48 3.33 5.47
N ASN A 62 -7.92 2.17 5.15
CA ASN A 62 -7.08 1.96 3.96
C ASN A 62 -7.85 2.21 2.65
N GLU A 63 -9.11 1.72 2.55
CA GLU A 63 -9.98 2.02 1.41
C GLU A 63 -10.16 3.53 1.24
N LYS A 64 -10.47 4.23 2.32
CA LYS A 64 -10.66 5.68 2.32
C LYS A 64 -9.41 6.43 1.87
N PHE A 65 -8.23 6.12 2.43
CA PHE A 65 -6.96 6.74 2.05
C PHE A 65 -6.59 6.47 0.59
N SER A 66 -6.81 5.25 0.12
CA SER A 66 -6.57 4.91 -1.28
C SER A 66 -7.42 5.77 -2.21
N ILE A 67 -8.71 5.93 -1.91
CA ILE A 67 -9.63 6.76 -2.71
C ILE A 67 -9.23 8.24 -2.65
N GLU A 68 -8.88 8.77 -1.48
CA GLU A 68 -8.40 10.15 -1.35
C GLU A 68 -7.15 10.40 -2.20
N TYR A 69 -6.17 9.48 -2.15
CA TYR A 69 -4.96 9.56 -2.97
C TYR A 69 -5.26 9.50 -4.47
N ILE A 70 -6.14 8.60 -4.89
CA ILE A 70 -6.58 8.46 -6.28
C ILE A 70 -7.23 9.76 -6.75
N ASN A 71 -8.14 10.34 -5.97
CA ASN A 71 -8.82 11.59 -6.32
C ASN A 71 -7.84 12.76 -6.48
N ILE A 72 -6.85 12.87 -5.58
CA ILE A 72 -5.77 13.85 -5.70
C ILE A 72 -4.95 13.60 -6.98
N SER A 73 -4.67 12.34 -7.30
CA SER A 73 -3.90 11.96 -8.49
C SER A 73 -4.67 12.24 -9.78
N ILE A 74 -5.98 12.04 -9.80
CA ILE A 74 -6.86 12.41 -10.92
C ILE A 74 -6.88 13.92 -11.09
N LYS A 75 -7.09 14.67 -10.00
CA LYS A 75 -7.10 16.14 -10.02
C LYS A 75 -5.79 16.72 -10.57
N ASN A 76 -4.68 16.09 -10.24
CA ASN A 76 -3.34 16.47 -10.73
C ASN A 76 -3.03 15.95 -12.14
N GLY A 77 -3.92 15.17 -12.74
CA GLY A 77 -3.78 14.62 -14.08
C GLY A 77 -2.79 13.45 -14.18
N TYR A 78 -2.47 12.77 -13.08
CA TYR A 78 -1.58 11.60 -13.05
C TYR A 78 -2.33 10.29 -13.23
N MET A 79 -3.60 10.22 -12.81
CA MET A 79 -4.46 9.06 -12.99
C MET A 79 -5.65 9.38 -13.90
N LYS A 80 -6.12 8.37 -14.60
CA LYS A 80 -7.33 8.42 -15.43
C LYS A 80 -8.56 8.59 -14.55
N LYS A 81 -9.65 9.12 -15.09
CA LYS A 81 -10.96 9.06 -14.44
C LYS A 81 -11.47 7.62 -14.42
N GLU A 82 -12.43 7.34 -13.57
CA GLU A 82 -13.14 6.05 -13.59
C GLU A 82 -13.76 5.78 -14.96
N ALA A 83 -13.67 4.55 -15.43
CA ALA A 83 -14.34 4.09 -16.65
C ALA A 83 -15.79 3.66 -16.37
N PHE A 84 -16.08 3.28 -15.11
CA PHE A 84 -17.43 2.99 -14.62
C PHE A 84 -17.53 3.36 -13.13
N ASP A 85 -18.73 3.60 -12.65
CA ASP A 85 -18.98 3.99 -11.27
C ASP A 85 -18.51 2.93 -10.28
N GLY A 86 -17.75 3.37 -9.26
CA GLY A 86 -17.19 2.50 -8.23
C GLY A 86 -15.93 1.72 -8.63
N GLN A 87 -15.34 1.95 -9.81
CA GLN A 87 -14.10 1.30 -10.24
C GLN A 87 -12.98 1.48 -9.22
N TYR A 88 -12.77 2.68 -8.73
CA TYR A 88 -11.70 2.96 -7.78
C TYR A 88 -11.98 2.45 -6.36
N LYS A 89 -13.25 2.25 -6.02
CA LYS A 89 -13.61 1.55 -4.78
C LYS A 89 -13.20 0.08 -4.82
N ILE A 90 -13.46 -0.59 -5.95
CA ILE A 90 -13.00 -1.97 -6.19
C ILE A 90 -11.48 -2.02 -6.21
N PHE A 91 -10.84 -1.10 -6.92
CA PHE A 91 -9.38 -0.98 -6.98
C PHE A 91 -8.75 -0.84 -5.60
N ALA A 92 -9.28 0.05 -4.74
CA ALA A 92 -8.77 0.28 -3.40
C ALA A 92 -8.81 -0.99 -2.53
N LYS A 93 -9.90 -1.77 -2.61
CA LYS A 93 -10.02 -3.06 -1.94
C LYS A 93 -9.01 -4.09 -2.46
N ASN A 94 -8.87 -4.20 -3.78
CA ASN A 94 -7.92 -5.12 -4.40
C ASN A 94 -6.48 -4.73 -4.07
N ASN A 95 -6.16 -3.44 -4.08
CA ASN A 95 -4.85 -2.94 -3.72
C ASN A 95 -4.48 -3.32 -2.27
N TRP A 96 -5.41 -3.18 -1.33
CA TRP A 96 -5.19 -3.59 0.05
C TRP A 96 -4.96 -5.10 0.18
N ALA A 97 -5.74 -5.91 -0.51
CA ALA A 97 -5.56 -7.36 -0.54
C ALA A 97 -4.18 -7.75 -1.09
N ILE A 98 -3.72 -7.11 -2.17
CA ILE A 98 -2.38 -7.32 -2.73
C ILE A 98 -1.32 -6.93 -1.69
N VAL A 99 -1.39 -5.72 -1.14
CA VAL A 99 -0.41 -5.20 -0.19
C VAL A 99 -0.33 -6.08 1.06
N SER A 100 -1.47 -6.47 1.64
CA SER A 100 -1.50 -7.26 2.88
C SER A 100 -1.03 -8.71 2.70
N SER A 101 -1.18 -9.28 1.50
CA SER A 101 -0.73 -10.65 1.20
C SER A 101 0.69 -10.73 0.64
N SER A 102 1.18 -9.66 0.01
CA SER A 102 2.45 -9.68 -0.72
C SER A 102 3.64 -10.06 0.16
N LEU A 103 3.71 -9.55 1.40
CA LEU A 103 4.84 -9.86 2.28
C LEU A 103 4.92 -11.37 2.58
N THR A 104 3.79 -11.97 3.00
CA THR A 104 3.73 -13.41 3.28
C THR A 104 4.03 -14.23 2.03
N THR A 105 3.46 -13.84 0.89
CA THR A 105 3.72 -14.51 -0.39
C THR A 105 5.20 -14.51 -0.73
N TRP A 106 5.87 -13.36 -0.62
CA TRP A 106 7.29 -13.24 -0.96
C TRP A 106 8.23 -13.84 0.10
N GLU A 107 7.81 -13.94 1.35
CA GLU A 107 8.55 -14.73 2.37
C GLU A 107 8.59 -16.21 2.03
N VAL A 108 7.54 -16.75 1.37
CA VAL A 108 7.48 -18.16 0.96
C VAL A 108 8.17 -18.39 -0.38
N LEU A 109 8.01 -17.46 -1.34
CA LEU A 109 8.47 -17.65 -2.72
C LEU A 109 9.92 -17.22 -2.95
N ASP A 110 10.48 -16.36 -2.10
CA ASP A 110 11.76 -15.73 -2.36
C ASP A 110 12.50 -15.32 -1.09
N ASP A 111 13.58 -16.03 -0.76
CA ASP A 111 14.50 -15.72 0.33
C ASP A 111 15.47 -14.59 0.00
N SER A 112 15.36 -13.98 -1.19
CA SER A 112 16.28 -12.94 -1.62
C SER A 112 16.07 -11.63 -0.88
N LYS A 113 17.17 -10.86 -0.75
CA LYS A 113 17.15 -9.48 -0.21
C LYS A 113 16.31 -8.51 -1.08
N ASN A 114 15.87 -8.95 -2.26
CA ASN A 114 15.11 -8.13 -3.22
C ASN A 114 13.58 -8.24 -3.06
N LYS A 115 13.08 -8.98 -2.06
CA LYS A 115 11.63 -9.21 -1.88
C LYS A 115 10.83 -7.91 -1.76
N TYR A 116 11.35 -6.90 -1.06
CA TYR A 116 10.66 -5.60 -0.91
C TYR A 116 10.53 -4.85 -2.23
N ARG A 117 11.53 -4.96 -3.09
CA ARG A 117 11.48 -4.40 -4.44
C ARG A 117 10.42 -5.08 -5.28
N LYS A 118 10.32 -6.41 -5.19
CA LYS A 118 9.28 -7.19 -5.89
C LYS A 118 7.88 -6.81 -5.42
N ILE A 119 7.68 -6.67 -4.10
CA ILE A 119 6.42 -6.18 -3.53
C ILE A 119 6.08 -4.78 -4.09
N PHE A 120 7.06 -3.88 -4.13
CA PHE A 120 6.85 -2.55 -4.70
C PHE A 120 6.48 -2.60 -6.19
N ASP A 121 7.18 -3.42 -6.98
CA ASP A 121 6.92 -3.58 -8.41
C ASP A 121 5.53 -4.19 -8.67
N GLU A 122 5.07 -5.13 -7.86
CA GLU A 122 3.71 -5.68 -7.93
C GLU A 122 2.64 -4.61 -7.67
N ILE A 123 2.81 -3.85 -6.60
CA ILE A 123 1.87 -2.78 -6.25
C ILE A 123 1.86 -1.72 -7.37
N MET A 124 3.02 -1.34 -7.89
CA MET A 124 3.12 -0.39 -9.00
C MET A 124 2.54 -0.97 -10.29
N GLY A 125 2.72 -2.26 -10.55
CA GLY A 125 2.08 -2.97 -11.67
C GLY A 125 0.56 -2.88 -11.61
N HIS A 126 0.00 -2.96 -10.40
CA HIS A 126 -1.44 -2.78 -10.19
C HIS A 126 -1.92 -1.34 -10.48
N PHE A 127 -1.12 -0.33 -10.15
CA PHE A 127 -1.45 1.08 -10.44
C PHE A 127 -1.22 1.48 -11.90
N TYR A 128 -0.24 0.88 -12.57
CA TYR A 128 0.25 1.32 -13.88
C TYR A 128 -0.84 1.45 -14.96
N PRO A 129 -1.81 0.53 -15.12
CA PRO A 129 -2.87 0.64 -16.12
C PRO A 129 -3.77 1.86 -15.96
N PHE A 130 -3.84 2.42 -14.75
CA PHE A 130 -4.68 3.56 -14.41
C PHE A 130 -3.95 4.92 -14.55
N LEU A 131 -2.66 4.90 -14.85
CA LEU A 131 -1.90 6.13 -15.07
C LEU A 131 -2.26 6.77 -16.42
N THR A 132 -2.26 8.10 -16.44
CA THR A 132 -2.25 8.88 -17.68
C THR A 132 -0.84 8.87 -18.27
N LYS A 133 -0.67 9.37 -19.51
CA LYS A 133 0.66 9.59 -20.08
C LYS A 133 1.55 10.41 -19.12
N LYS A 134 1.02 11.51 -18.56
CA LYS A 134 1.72 12.33 -17.56
C LYS A 134 2.15 11.54 -16.33
N GLY A 135 1.28 10.64 -15.86
CA GLY A 135 1.57 9.74 -14.73
C GLY A 135 2.68 8.74 -15.04
N VAL A 136 2.63 8.12 -16.20
CA VAL A 136 3.65 7.19 -16.71
C VAL A 136 5.00 7.88 -16.86
N ASP A 137 5.04 9.06 -17.51
CA ASP A 137 6.27 9.83 -17.72
C ASP A 137 6.91 10.21 -16.37
N ARG A 138 6.09 10.64 -15.40
CA ARG A 138 6.55 10.94 -14.04
C ARG A 138 7.12 9.72 -13.33
N TYR A 139 6.42 8.57 -13.43
CA TYR A 139 6.88 7.32 -12.84
C TYR A 139 8.22 6.88 -13.43
N ASN A 140 8.32 6.82 -14.75
CA ASN A 140 9.53 6.41 -15.47
C ASN A 140 10.73 7.31 -15.12
N LYS A 141 10.52 8.62 -15.05
CA LYS A 141 11.56 9.58 -14.65
C LYS A 141 12.09 9.33 -13.24
N LYS A 142 11.26 8.84 -12.32
CA LYS A 142 11.61 8.61 -10.92
C LYS A 142 11.93 7.16 -10.58
N LYS A 143 11.66 6.21 -11.47
CA LYS A 143 11.79 4.78 -11.21
C LYS A 143 13.14 4.39 -10.63
N ASN A 144 14.24 4.87 -11.21
CA ASN A 144 15.59 4.54 -10.76
C ASN A 144 15.92 5.12 -9.38
N GLU A 145 15.47 6.34 -9.10
CA GLU A 145 15.62 6.99 -7.78
C GLU A 145 14.84 6.21 -6.72
N ILE A 146 13.61 5.84 -7.04
CA ILE A 146 12.74 5.06 -6.16
C ILE A 146 13.36 3.70 -5.87
N SER A 147 13.85 2.99 -6.89
CA SER A 147 14.49 1.68 -6.73
C SER A 147 15.70 1.73 -5.79
N LYS A 148 16.57 2.74 -5.96
CA LYS A 148 17.73 2.93 -5.06
C LYS A 148 17.29 3.16 -3.62
N LYS A 149 16.29 4.02 -3.41
CA LYS A 149 15.76 4.29 -2.07
C LYS A 149 15.13 3.06 -1.41
N ILE A 150 14.45 2.21 -2.18
CA ILE A 150 13.92 0.95 -1.67
C ILE A 150 15.07 0.05 -1.22
N ASP A 151 16.09 -0.12 -2.06
CA ASP A 151 17.23 -0.95 -1.73
C ASP A 151 17.99 -0.43 -0.48
N GLU A 152 18.07 0.89 -0.29
CA GLU A 152 18.68 1.52 0.88
C GLU A 152 17.81 1.37 2.14
N ASP A 153 16.52 1.68 2.05
CA ASP A 153 15.58 1.67 3.17
C ASP A 153 15.35 0.27 3.75
N PHE A 154 15.41 -0.75 2.91
CA PHE A 154 15.14 -2.14 3.30
C PHE A 154 16.39 -3.03 3.39
N LYS A 155 17.58 -2.45 3.30
CA LYS A 155 18.85 -3.19 3.36
C LYS A 155 19.06 -3.93 4.69
N ASN A 156 18.47 -3.45 5.76
CA ASN A 156 18.66 -3.94 7.13
C ASN A 156 17.40 -4.64 7.70
N LEU A 157 16.35 -4.82 6.90
CA LEU A 157 15.16 -5.62 7.23
C LEU A 157 15.26 -7.03 6.67
#